data_6412f7ccfb2d95a84f231d8546fc7286
#
_entry.id   6412f7ccfb2d95a84f231d8546fc7286
#
_cell.length_a   1.000
_cell.length_b   1.000
_cell.length_c   1.000
_cell.angle_alpha   90.00
_cell.angle_beta   90.00
_cell.angle_gamma   90.00
#
_symmetry.space_group_name_H-M   'P 1'
#
loop_
_entity.id
_entity.type
_entity.pdbx_description
1 polymer ?
#
loop_
_entity_poly.entity_id
_entity_poly.type
_entity_poly.pdbx_seq_one_letter_code
_entity_poly.pdbx_strand_id
1 'polypeptide(L)'
;DKLILTGNPVRQNLTSGSKEGAIEYFNNTFGVHFTTERKTLLIIGGSLGARTINQSIIAHLPELINSGVQVIWQTGKYYFEQCQIALDEYNSKFKIQNSKIICTDFISQMPDAYALADLVISRAGASSISELCLLGKPSILVPSPNVAEDHQTHNAMALVNKHAAVLVKDVEAHEKMVQTALQLIQDEKALQDLQTNILILALPDSAKLIAQEVIALTNSQ
;
A
#
# COMPACT_ATOMS: atom_id res chain seq x y z
N ASP A 1 29.91 1.39 -20.64
CA ASP A 1 29.24 0.71 -19.55
C ASP A 1 28.09 -0.11 -20.07
N LYS A 2 27.94 -1.34 -19.57
CA LYS A 2 26.91 -2.29 -20.00
C LYS A 2 25.65 -2.27 -19.14
N LEU A 3 25.60 -1.39 -18.13
CA LEU A 3 24.48 -1.28 -17.19
C LEU A 3 23.73 0.03 -17.42
N ILE A 4 22.42 -0.09 -17.64
CA ILE A 4 21.51 1.04 -17.83
C ILE A 4 20.43 0.93 -16.74
N LEU A 5 20.26 1.97 -15.96
CA LEU A 5 19.20 2.04 -14.94
C LEU A 5 17.88 2.43 -15.60
N THR A 6 17.01 1.47 -15.81
CA THR A 6 15.69 1.69 -16.43
C THR A 6 14.56 1.79 -15.42
N GLY A 7 14.75 1.28 -14.20
CA GLY A 7 13.68 1.05 -13.22
C GLY A 7 12.83 -0.17 -13.54
N ASN A 8 11.80 -0.42 -12.72
CA ASN A 8 10.85 -1.50 -12.94
C ASN A 8 9.64 -1.00 -13.75
N PRO A 9 9.17 -1.75 -14.75
CA PRO A 9 7.95 -1.40 -15.46
C PRO A 9 6.75 -1.52 -14.52
N VAL A 10 5.94 -0.48 -14.47
CA VAL A 10 4.70 -0.42 -13.71
C VAL A 10 3.50 -0.35 -14.63
N ARG A 11 2.32 -0.69 -14.10
CA ARG A 11 1.08 -0.64 -14.88
C ARG A 11 0.79 0.79 -15.32
N GLN A 12 0.48 0.98 -16.59
CA GLN A 12 0.25 2.29 -17.20
C GLN A 12 -0.99 3.01 -16.65
N ASN A 13 -2.01 2.25 -16.23
CA ASN A 13 -3.28 2.79 -15.75
C ASN A 13 -3.30 3.19 -14.27
N LEU A 14 -2.18 3.07 -13.54
CA LEU A 14 -2.18 3.38 -12.10
C LEU A 14 -2.54 4.83 -11.79
N THR A 15 -2.28 5.75 -12.69
CA THR A 15 -2.57 7.19 -12.53
C THR A 15 -3.98 7.58 -12.97
N SER A 16 -4.81 6.63 -13.45
CA SER A 16 -6.15 6.92 -13.97
C SER A 16 -7.24 7.00 -12.88
N GLY A 17 -6.93 6.61 -11.64
CA GLY A 17 -7.89 6.67 -10.54
C GLY A 17 -8.19 8.10 -10.08
N SER A 18 -9.39 8.31 -9.53
CA SER A 18 -9.79 9.56 -8.88
C SER A 18 -10.38 9.29 -7.51
N LYS A 19 -10.33 10.28 -6.61
CA LYS A 19 -10.90 10.13 -5.26
C LYS A 19 -12.42 9.94 -5.32
N GLU A 20 -13.09 10.69 -6.17
CA GLU A 20 -14.55 10.65 -6.35
C GLU A 20 -14.99 9.30 -6.93
N GLY A 21 -14.32 8.83 -8.00
CA GLY A 21 -14.59 7.52 -8.61
C GLY A 21 -14.32 6.36 -7.65
N ALA A 22 -13.24 6.47 -6.85
CA ALA A 22 -12.92 5.50 -5.81
C ALA A 22 -14.02 5.40 -4.75
N ILE A 23 -14.50 6.54 -4.25
CA ILE A 23 -15.58 6.57 -3.25
C ILE A 23 -16.85 5.95 -3.81
N GLU A 24 -17.25 6.30 -5.03
CA GLU A 24 -18.41 5.71 -5.68
C GLU A 24 -18.25 4.19 -5.83
N TYR A 25 -17.10 3.74 -6.34
CA TYR A 25 -16.82 2.33 -6.54
C TYR A 25 -16.84 1.53 -5.21
N PHE A 26 -16.09 1.99 -4.20
CA PHE A 26 -15.98 1.25 -2.94
C PHE A 26 -17.29 1.26 -2.14
N ASN A 27 -18.01 2.37 -2.12
CA ASN A 27 -19.31 2.47 -1.45
C ASN A 27 -20.34 1.53 -2.09
N ASN A 28 -20.42 1.53 -3.41
CA ASN A 28 -21.36 0.67 -4.13
C ASN A 28 -21.01 -0.83 -4.05
N THR A 29 -19.70 -1.15 -4.08
CA THR A 29 -19.26 -2.54 -4.12
C THR A 29 -19.27 -3.20 -2.75
N PHE A 30 -18.90 -2.46 -1.69
CA PHE A 30 -18.71 -3.02 -0.35
C PHE A 30 -19.76 -2.54 0.67
N GLY A 31 -20.67 -1.68 0.28
CA GLY A 31 -21.71 -1.17 1.18
C GLY A 31 -21.17 -0.31 2.34
N VAL A 32 -20.02 0.33 2.14
CA VAL A 32 -19.42 1.24 3.11
C VAL A 32 -19.85 2.69 2.84
N HIS A 33 -19.50 3.61 3.75
CA HIS A 33 -19.76 5.05 3.60
C HIS A 33 -18.44 5.84 3.68
N PHE A 34 -17.60 5.67 2.66
CA PHE A 34 -16.37 6.43 2.52
C PHE A 34 -16.67 7.83 1.99
N THR A 35 -15.88 8.81 2.42
CA THR A 35 -16.01 10.23 2.03
C THR A 35 -14.64 10.85 1.78
N THR A 36 -14.59 11.99 1.10
CA THR A 36 -13.35 12.74 0.83
C THR A 36 -12.79 13.45 2.05
N GLU A 37 -13.62 13.72 3.06
CA GLU A 37 -13.23 14.46 4.27
C GLU A 37 -12.46 13.59 5.28
N ARG A 38 -12.44 12.29 5.06
CA ARG A 38 -11.75 11.35 5.95
C ARG A 38 -10.48 10.83 5.32
N LYS A 39 -9.47 10.68 6.15
CA LYS A 39 -8.22 10.01 5.74
C LYS A 39 -8.45 8.54 5.45
N THR A 40 -7.77 8.04 4.42
CA THR A 40 -7.85 6.65 3.99
C THR A 40 -6.50 5.94 4.10
N LEU A 41 -6.48 4.85 4.84
CA LEU A 41 -5.36 3.93 4.96
C LEU A 41 -5.56 2.73 4.02
N LEU A 42 -4.63 2.54 3.10
CA LEU A 42 -4.58 1.38 2.21
C LEU A 42 -3.55 0.37 2.73
N ILE A 43 -3.96 -0.89 2.88
CA ILE A 43 -3.11 -1.96 3.39
C ILE A 43 -2.99 -3.05 2.33
N ILE A 44 -1.77 -3.34 1.88
CA ILE A 44 -1.49 -4.27 0.79
C ILE A 44 -0.52 -5.35 1.26
N GLY A 45 -1.01 -6.57 1.40
CA GLY A 45 -0.19 -7.75 1.73
C GLY A 45 0.40 -8.48 0.52
N GLY A 46 0.07 -8.02 -0.71
CA GLY A 46 0.33 -8.76 -1.94
C GLY A 46 -0.75 -9.81 -2.23
N SER A 47 -0.71 -10.46 -3.42
CA SER A 47 -1.75 -11.40 -3.88
C SER A 47 -1.93 -12.63 -2.98
N LEU A 48 -0.86 -13.11 -2.37
CA LEU A 48 -0.91 -14.25 -1.44
C LEU A 48 -1.19 -13.81 0.00
N GLY A 49 -1.02 -12.53 0.29
CA GLY A 49 -1.18 -11.96 1.62
C GLY A 49 0.12 -11.95 2.43
N ALA A 50 0.10 -11.17 3.52
CA ALA A 50 1.20 -11.03 4.45
C ALA A 50 0.72 -11.34 5.86
N ARG A 51 1.10 -12.50 6.40
CA ARG A 51 0.63 -13.01 7.68
C ARG A 51 0.76 -11.98 8.81
N THR A 52 1.96 -11.44 8.98
CA THR A 52 2.26 -10.51 10.07
C THR A 52 1.43 -9.23 9.96
N ILE A 53 1.30 -8.66 8.74
CA ILE A 53 0.45 -7.49 8.50
C ILE A 53 -0.99 -7.81 8.88
N ASN A 54 -1.56 -8.91 8.37
CA ASN A 54 -2.94 -9.29 8.64
C ASN A 54 -3.20 -9.52 10.15
N GLN A 55 -2.31 -10.23 10.83
CA GLN A 55 -2.42 -10.46 12.27
C GLN A 55 -2.33 -9.15 13.07
N SER A 56 -1.48 -8.22 12.66
CA SER A 56 -1.40 -6.89 13.27
C SER A 56 -2.69 -6.10 13.11
N ILE A 57 -3.32 -6.16 11.94
CA ILE A 57 -4.61 -5.48 11.70
C ILE A 57 -5.71 -6.10 12.57
N ILE A 58 -5.82 -7.43 12.61
CA ILE A 58 -6.81 -8.12 13.45
C ILE A 58 -6.66 -7.73 14.93
N ALA A 59 -5.42 -7.70 15.43
CA ALA A 59 -5.16 -7.37 16.84
C ALA A 59 -5.53 -5.93 17.20
N HIS A 60 -5.53 -5.01 16.22
CA HIS A 60 -5.77 -3.58 16.43
C HIS A 60 -7.04 -3.06 15.74
N LEU A 61 -8.01 -3.95 15.44
CA LEU A 61 -9.32 -3.53 14.93
C LEU A 61 -10.01 -2.47 15.81
N PRO A 62 -9.94 -2.55 17.17
CA PRO A 62 -10.51 -1.53 18.02
C PRO A 62 -9.97 -0.13 17.75
N GLU A 63 -8.64 0.00 17.66
CA GLU A 63 -7.96 1.27 17.42
C GLU A 63 -8.28 1.83 16.04
N LEU A 64 -8.27 0.98 15.01
CA LEU A 64 -8.61 1.38 13.64
C LEU A 64 -10.05 1.88 13.54
N ILE A 65 -11.00 1.15 14.12
CA ILE A 65 -12.42 1.52 14.08
C ILE A 65 -12.68 2.83 14.83
N ASN A 66 -12.06 3.01 16.01
CA ASN A 66 -12.22 4.18 16.84
C ASN A 66 -11.48 5.42 16.29
N SER A 67 -10.46 5.25 15.46
CA SER A 67 -9.69 6.36 14.87
C SER A 67 -10.49 7.23 13.91
N GLY A 68 -11.58 6.70 13.34
CA GLY A 68 -12.36 7.37 12.30
C GLY A 68 -11.72 7.33 10.91
N VAL A 69 -10.55 6.72 10.75
CA VAL A 69 -9.87 6.51 9.47
C VAL A 69 -10.64 5.48 8.63
N GLN A 70 -10.73 5.70 7.34
CA GLN A 70 -11.24 4.73 6.38
C GLN A 70 -10.12 3.75 6.04
N VAL A 71 -10.43 2.46 5.94
CA VAL A 71 -9.43 1.42 5.71
C VAL A 71 -9.82 0.56 4.52
N ILE A 72 -8.92 0.42 3.56
CA ILE A 72 -9.00 -0.56 2.49
C ILE A 72 -7.93 -1.62 2.79
N TRP A 73 -8.36 -2.81 3.15
CA TRP A 73 -7.47 -3.88 3.58
C TRP A 73 -7.50 -5.06 2.62
N GLN A 74 -6.45 -5.18 1.81
CA GLN A 74 -6.19 -6.35 0.97
C GLN A 74 -5.43 -7.40 1.76
N THR A 75 -6.12 -8.46 2.14
CA THR A 75 -5.59 -9.54 2.97
C THR A 75 -4.75 -10.55 2.18
N GLY A 76 -4.98 -10.65 0.87
CA GLY A 76 -4.51 -11.74 0.04
C GLY A 76 -5.36 -13.02 0.21
N LYS A 77 -5.34 -13.86 -0.81
CA LYS A 77 -6.23 -15.02 -0.95
C LYS A 77 -6.21 -15.98 0.25
N TYR A 78 -5.02 -16.22 0.83
CA TYR A 78 -4.89 -17.24 1.89
C TYR A 78 -5.43 -16.79 3.26
N TYR A 79 -5.55 -15.49 3.48
CA TYR A 79 -5.92 -14.95 4.79
C TYR A 79 -7.30 -14.32 4.82
N PHE A 80 -7.96 -14.20 3.66
CA PHE A 80 -9.21 -13.47 3.53
C PHE A 80 -10.29 -13.97 4.48
N GLU A 81 -10.58 -15.26 4.47
CA GLU A 81 -11.65 -15.84 5.29
C GLU A 81 -11.43 -15.56 6.79
N GLN A 82 -10.21 -15.80 7.27
CA GLN A 82 -9.87 -15.53 8.68
C GLN A 82 -10.00 -14.05 9.04
N CYS A 83 -9.55 -13.17 8.15
CA CYS A 83 -9.61 -11.73 8.38
C CYS A 83 -11.05 -11.20 8.34
N GLN A 84 -11.86 -11.69 7.42
CA GLN A 84 -13.27 -11.34 7.31
C GLN A 84 -14.06 -11.79 8.55
N ILE A 85 -13.85 -13.03 9.00
CA ILE A 85 -14.48 -13.55 10.22
C ILE A 85 -14.12 -12.66 11.42
N ALA A 86 -12.85 -12.31 11.61
CA ALA A 86 -12.42 -11.48 12.72
C ALA A 86 -13.08 -10.08 12.70
N LEU A 87 -13.20 -9.47 11.50
CA LEU A 87 -13.87 -8.18 11.32
C LEU A 87 -15.38 -8.29 11.63
N ASP A 88 -16.05 -9.34 11.14
CA ASP A 88 -17.49 -9.56 11.32
C ASP A 88 -17.83 -9.84 12.78
N GLU A 89 -17.03 -10.65 13.47
CA GLU A 89 -17.15 -10.91 14.90
C GLU A 89 -17.02 -9.62 15.73
N TYR A 90 -16.01 -8.79 15.38
CA TYR A 90 -15.82 -7.51 16.06
C TYR A 90 -17.00 -6.56 15.82
N ASN A 91 -17.44 -6.40 14.56
CA ASN A 91 -18.57 -5.55 14.22
C ASN A 91 -19.87 -6.02 14.92
N SER A 92 -20.11 -7.31 14.95
CA SER A 92 -21.28 -7.90 15.61
C SER A 92 -21.26 -7.70 17.13
N LYS A 93 -20.11 -7.95 17.76
CA LYS A 93 -19.93 -7.80 19.21
C LYS A 93 -20.18 -6.37 19.68
N PHE A 94 -19.75 -5.39 18.92
CA PHE A 94 -19.86 -3.96 19.25
C PHE A 94 -21.01 -3.26 18.53
N LYS A 95 -21.86 -4.00 17.79
CA LYS A 95 -23.03 -3.49 17.06
C LYS A 95 -22.69 -2.35 16.09
N ILE A 96 -21.55 -2.49 15.40
CA ILE A 96 -21.08 -1.49 14.44
C ILE A 96 -21.83 -1.68 13.13
N GLN A 97 -22.75 -0.75 12.81
CA GLN A 97 -23.58 -0.83 11.62
C GLN A 97 -22.91 -0.25 10.37
N ASN A 98 -22.00 0.73 10.54
CA ASN A 98 -21.34 1.43 9.44
C ASN A 98 -19.82 1.29 9.61
N SER A 99 -19.30 0.09 9.36
CA SER A 99 -17.84 -0.14 9.35
C SER A 99 -17.19 0.72 8.27
N LYS A 100 -16.06 1.32 8.61
CA LYS A 100 -15.20 2.06 7.69
C LYS A 100 -14.00 1.21 7.24
N ILE A 101 -14.11 -0.09 7.38
CA ILE A 101 -13.06 -1.03 7.00
C ILE A 101 -13.62 -1.95 5.90
N ILE A 102 -13.00 -1.92 4.75
CA ILE A 102 -13.17 -2.90 3.67
C ILE A 102 -12.12 -3.98 3.90
N CYS A 103 -12.56 -5.23 3.98
CA CYS A 103 -11.72 -6.42 3.96
C CYS A 103 -11.93 -7.13 2.62
N THR A 104 -10.87 -7.38 1.86
CA THR A 104 -10.97 -8.06 0.57
C THR A 104 -9.72 -8.91 0.29
N ASP A 105 -9.87 -9.99 -0.43
CA ASP A 105 -8.75 -10.83 -0.85
C ASP A 105 -7.90 -10.16 -1.93
N PHE A 106 -8.54 -9.40 -2.84
CA PHE A 106 -7.91 -8.74 -3.97
C PHE A 106 -8.61 -7.43 -4.33
N ILE A 107 -7.84 -6.41 -4.68
CA ILE A 107 -8.34 -5.12 -5.16
C ILE A 107 -8.25 -5.09 -6.68
N SER A 108 -9.40 -5.17 -7.37
CA SER A 108 -9.46 -5.10 -8.83
C SER A 108 -9.23 -3.67 -9.37
N GLN A 109 -9.75 -2.67 -8.65
CA GLN A 109 -9.60 -1.24 -8.98
C GLN A 109 -8.45 -0.60 -8.17
N MET A 110 -7.23 -1.08 -8.43
CA MET A 110 -6.04 -0.60 -7.74
C MET A 110 -5.74 0.89 -7.99
N PRO A 111 -5.98 1.45 -9.21
CA PRO A 111 -5.86 2.88 -9.45
C PRO A 111 -6.72 3.71 -8.48
N ASP A 112 -7.96 3.30 -8.27
CA ASP A 112 -8.88 3.99 -7.37
C ASP A 112 -8.48 3.83 -5.89
N ALA A 113 -8.03 2.64 -5.49
CA ALA A 113 -7.52 2.41 -4.13
C ALA A 113 -6.32 3.33 -3.83
N TYR A 114 -5.38 3.44 -4.76
CA TYR A 114 -4.26 4.36 -4.62
C TYR A 114 -4.70 5.83 -4.66
N ALA A 115 -5.63 6.21 -5.56
CA ALA A 115 -6.12 7.58 -5.63
C ALA A 115 -6.73 8.04 -4.31
N LEU A 116 -7.50 7.16 -3.65
CA LEU A 116 -8.14 7.47 -2.37
C LEU A 116 -7.17 7.44 -1.18
N ALA A 117 -6.11 6.62 -1.22
CA ALA A 117 -5.19 6.43 -0.12
C ALA A 117 -4.38 7.69 0.22
N ASP A 118 -4.39 8.10 1.49
CA ASP A 118 -3.49 9.12 2.06
C ASP A 118 -2.20 8.49 2.59
N LEU A 119 -2.27 7.25 3.07
CA LEU A 119 -1.13 6.47 3.57
C LEU A 119 -1.27 5.02 3.13
N VAL A 120 -0.15 4.39 2.78
CA VAL A 120 -0.12 2.97 2.36
C VAL A 120 0.76 2.16 3.30
N ILE A 121 0.25 1.03 3.80
CA ILE A 121 1.07 -0.02 4.42
C ILE A 121 1.30 -1.11 3.38
N SER A 122 2.55 -1.47 3.12
CA SER A 122 2.88 -2.47 2.11
C SER A 122 4.12 -3.30 2.47
N ARG A 123 4.22 -4.49 1.87
CA ARG A 123 5.50 -5.18 1.73
C ARG A 123 6.42 -4.38 0.80
N ALA A 124 7.73 -4.55 0.96
CA ALA A 124 8.74 -3.82 0.19
C ALA A 124 9.19 -4.58 -1.08
N GLY A 125 8.25 -5.16 -1.81
CA GLY A 125 8.51 -5.75 -3.12
C GLY A 125 8.88 -4.70 -4.16
N ALA A 126 9.74 -5.04 -5.12
CA ALA A 126 10.25 -4.09 -6.10
C ALA A 126 9.14 -3.39 -6.91
N SER A 127 8.12 -4.14 -7.37
CA SER A 127 6.98 -3.57 -8.10
C SER A 127 6.14 -2.65 -7.21
N SER A 128 5.86 -3.04 -5.95
CA SER A 128 5.10 -2.19 -5.02
C SER A 128 5.81 -0.87 -4.75
N ILE A 129 7.13 -0.92 -4.53
CA ILE A 129 7.95 0.30 -4.35
C ILE A 129 7.90 1.19 -5.58
N SER A 130 8.03 0.61 -6.78
CA SER A 130 7.97 1.39 -8.03
C SER A 130 6.60 2.04 -8.24
N GLU A 131 5.51 1.35 -7.89
CA GLU A 131 4.15 1.92 -7.92
C GLU A 131 4.00 3.07 -6.91
N LEU A 132 4.47 2.89 -5.67
CA LEU A 132 4.44 3.92 -4.63
C LEU A 132 5.24 5.17 -5.02
N CYS A 133 6.43 4.99 -5.60
CA CYS A 133 7.25 6.09 -6.11
C CYS A 133 6.53 6.84 -7.24
N LEU A 134 5.99 6.11 -8.22
CA LEU A 134 5.29 6.71 -9.36
C LEU A 134 4.09 7.56 -8.92
N LEU A 135 3.35 7.07 -7.92
CA LEU A 135 2.13 7.71 -7.44
C LEU A 135 2.35 8.71 -6.30
N GLY A 136 3.60 8.87 -5.84
CA GLY A 136 3.92 9.76 -4.72
C GLY A 136 3.21 9.38 -3.43
N LYS A 137 3.07 8.07 -3.14
CA LYS A 137 2.28 7.64 -1.98
C LYS A 137 3.12 7.55 -0.72
N PRO A 138 2.80 8.35 0.33
CA PRO A 138 3.36 8.15 1.66
C PRO A 138 3.17 6.71 2.10
N SER A 139 4.21 6.08 2.62
CA SER A 139 4.13 4.65 2.91
C SER A 139 4.90 4.20 4.15
N ILE A 140 4.33 3.20 4.81
CA ILE A 140 4.99 2.37 5.81
C ILE A 140 5.35 1.05 5.14
N LEU A 141 6.64 0.77 5.07
CA LEU A 141 7.15 -0.46 4.47
C LEU A 141 7.44 -1.49 5.56
N VAL A 142 6.88 -2.68 5.38
CA VAL A 142 7.08 -3.83 6.27
C VAL A 142 7.76 -4.92 5.46
N PRO A 143 9.11 -4.96 5.38
CA PRO A 143 9.83 -5.95 4.60
C PRO A 143 9.50 -7.37 5.06
N SER A 144 9.35 -8.30 4.09
CA SER A 144 9.17 -9.71 4.41
C SER A 144 10.51 -10.32 4.81
N PRO A 145 10.59 -11.03 5.95
CA PRO A 145 11.81 -11.74 6.34
C PRO A 145 12.05 -13.03 5.53
N ASN A 146 11.02 -13.51 4.82
CA ASN A 146 11.04 -14.80 4.12
C ASN A 146 11.34 -14.63 2.63
N VAL A 147 12.36 -13.84 2.30
CA VAL A 147 12.79 -13.59 0.92
C VAL A 147 14.30 -13.82 0.78
N ALA A 148 14.72 -14.23 -0.42
CA ALA A 148 16.15 -14.44 -0.70
C ALA A 148 16.95 -13.15 -0.46
N GLU A 149 18.14 -13.28 0.12
CA GLU A 149 19.12 -12.20 0.29
C GLU A 149 18.57 -10.92 0.96
N ASP A 150 17.50 -11.06 1.75
CA ASP A 150 16.85 -9.92 2.44
C ASP A 150 16.55 -8.71 1.52
N HIS A 151 16.28 -9.00 0.24
CA HIS A 151 16.12 -7.93 -0.77
C HIS A 151 15.00 -6.95 -0.43
N GLN A 152 13.94 -7.35 0.31
CA GLN A 152 12.89 -6.41 0.69
C GLN A 152 13.36 -5.38 1.72
N THR A 153 14.23 -5.75 2.65
CA THR A 153 14.85 -4.78 3.57
C THR A 153 15.73 -3.79 2.80
N HIS A 154 16.54 -4.28 1.87
CA HIS A 154 17.36 -3.40 1.01
C HIS A 154 16.48 -2.44 0.20
N ASN A 155 15.40 -2.92 -0.39
CA ASN A 155 14.45 -2.09 -1.12
C ASN A 155 13.82 -1.01 -0.22
N ALA A 156 13.36 -1.39 0.97
CA ALA A 156 12.78 -0.44 1.91
C ALA A 156 13.80 0.63 2.33
N MET A 157 15.02 0.22 2.67
CA MET A 157 16.08 1.13 3.10
C MET A 157 16.50 2.12 2.01
N ALA A 158 16.37 1.75 0.72
CA ALA A 158 16.62 2.68 -0.38
C ALA A 158 15.67 3.90 -0.34
N LEU A 159 14.44 3.74 0.15
CA LEU A 159 13.47 4.83 0.34
C LEU A 159 13.67 5.51 1.71
N VAL A 160 13.83 4.72 2.77
CA VAL A 160 13.95 5.22 4.15
C VAL A 160 15.16 6.15 4.30
N ASN A 161 16.30 5.78 3.73
CA ASN A 161 17.53 6.60 3.75
C ASN A 161 17.37 7.95 3.02
N LYS A 162 16.31 8.10 2.22
CA LYS A 162 15.94 9.34 1.53
C LYS A 162 14.72 10.03 2.15
N HIS A 163 14.32 9.60 3.34
CA HIS A 163 13.12 10.09 4.03
C HIS A 163 11.85 9.98 3.18
N ALA A 164 11.79 8.98 2.30
CA ALA A 164 10.71 8.76 1.35
C ALA A 164 9.69 7.69 1.80
N ALA A 165 9.98 6.97 2.88
CA ALA A 165 9.09 6.00 3.50
C ALA A 165 9.46 5.80 4.98
N VAL A 166 8.53 5.24 5.75
CA VAL A 166 8.76 4.79 7.13
C VAL A 166 8.97 3.27 7.13
N LEU A 167 9.95 2.80 7.90
CA LEU A 167 10.20 1.36 8.08
C LEU A 167 9.56 0.86 9.37
N VAL A 168 8.84 -0.24 9.28
CA VAL A 168 8.49 -1.07 10.43
C VAL A 168 9.00 -2.49 10.17
N LYS A 169 9.88 -3.01 11.04
CA LYS A 169 10.39 -4.37 10.89
C LYS A 169 9.26 -5.38 11.10
N ASP A 170 9.28 -6.50 10.36
CA ASP A 170 8.23 -7.53 10.44
C ASP A 170 8.02 -8.03 11.87
N VAL A 171 9.11 -8.24 12.62
CA VAL A 171 9.06 -8.69 14.02
C VAL A 171 8.44 -7.67 14.99
N GLU A 172 8.43 -6.39 14.63
CA GLU A 172 7.86 -5.30 15.42
C GLU A 172 6.45 -4.90 14.94
N ALA A 173 6.02 -5.43 13.79
CA ALA A 173 4.80 -4.98 13.14
C ALA A 173 3.55 -5.18 14.00
N HIS A 174 3.49 -6.28 14.75
CA HIS A 174 2.36 -6.56 15.64
C HIS A 174 2.14 -5.46 16.69
N GLU A 175 3.21 -4.87 17.22
CA GLU A 175 3.13 -3.86 18.27
C GLU A 175 3.10 -2.43 17.74
N LYS A 176 3.82 -2.17 16.61
CA LYS A 176 4.11 -0.79 16.20
C LYS A 176 3.37 -0.34 14.93
N MET A 177 3.03 -1.26 14.03
CA MET A 177 2.59 -0.91 12.68
C MET A 177 1.33 -0.05 12.66
N VAL A 178 0.28 -0.49 13.36
CA VAL A 178 -1.00 0.25 13.39
C VAL A 178 -0.86 1.57 14.13
N GLN A 179 -0.14 1.59 15.26
CA GLN A 179 0.10 2.83 16.01
C GLN A 179 0.88 3.84 15.17
N THR A 180 1.95 3.40 14.50
CA THR A 180 2.72 4.26 13.58
C THR A 180 1.83 4.80 12.45
N ALA A 181 0.97 3.96 11.88
CA ALA A 181 0.06 4.36 10.81
C ALA A 181 -0.96 5.41 11.29
N LEU A 182 -1.57 5.20 12.46
CA LEU A 182 -2.56 6.12 13.02
C LEU A 182 -1.95 7.46 13.44
N GLN A 183 -0.71 7.48 13.89
CA GLN A 183 0.01 8.71 14.19
C GLN A 183 0.39 9.45 12.90
N LEU A 184 0.98 8.74 11.94
CA LEU A 184 1.48 9.32 10.70
C LEU A 184 0.35 9.88 9.83
N ILE A 185 -0.79 9.18 9.73
CA ILE A 185 -1.90 9.60 8.87
C ILE A 185 -2.57 10.91 9.34
N GLN A 186 -2.37 11.31 10.58
CA GLN A 186 -2.83 12.58 11.14
C GLN A 186 -1.79 13.70 11.02
N ASP A 187 -0.56 13.39 10.67
CA ASP A 187 0.51 14.38 10.50
C ASP A 187 0.62 14.81 9.04
N GLU A 188 -0.12 15.86 8.67
CA GLU A 188 -0.16 16.41 7.32
C GLU A 188 1.24 16.78 6.79
N LYS A 189 2.09 17.34 7.67
CA LYS A 189 3.45 17.74 7.27
C LYS A 189 4.29 16.50 6.96
N ALA A 190 4.26 15.50 7.81
CA ALA A 190 5.00 14.27 7.58
C ALA A 190 4.53 13.55 6.30
N LEU A 191 3.21 13.50 6.04
CA LEU A 191 2.67 12.94 4.80
C LEU A 191 3.17 13.72 3.57
N GLN A 192 3.17 15.06 3.62
CA GLN A 192 3.64 15.89 2.51
C GLN A 192 5.15 15.74 2.27
N ASP A 193 5.94 15.67 3.33
CA ASP A 193 7.39 15.46 3.25
C ASP A 193 7.69 14.08 2.60
N LEU A 194 7.02 13.03 3.04
CA LEU A 194 7.14 11.69 2.46
C LEU A 194 6.72 11.67 0.98
N GLN A 195 5.59 12.30 0.64
CA GLN A 195 5.11 12.41 -0.74
C GLN A 195 6.12 13.11 -1.64
N THR A 196 6.67 14.24 -1.19
CA THR A 196 7.66 15.00 -1.95
C THR A 196 8.91 14.17 -2.18
N ASN A 197 9.42 13.52 -1.14
CA ASN A 197 10.65 12.74 -1.22
C ASN A 197 10.50 11.48 -2.08
N ILE A 198 9.37 10.78 -1.99
CA ILE A 198 9.16 9.55 -2.77
C ILE A 198 8.95 9.84 -4.26
N LEU A 199 8.34 10.96 -4.62
CA LEU A 199 8.15 11.38 -6.02
C LEU A 199 9.48 11.60 -6.75
N ILE A 200 10.52 12.08 -6.06
CA ILE A 200 11.86 12.27 -6.65
C ILE A 200 12.47 10.93 -7.11
N LEU A 201 12.00 9.82 -6.54
CA LEU A 201 12.47 8.46 -6.87
C LEU A 201 11.66 7.79 -7.98
N ALA A 202 10.67 8.46 -8.54
CA ALA A 202 9.82 7.91 -9.60
C ALA A 202 10.61 7.74 -10.91
N LEU A 203 10.38 6.60 -11.56
CA LEU A 203 10.92 6.28 -12.88
C LEU A 203 9.75 5.95 -13.84
N PRO A 204 9.02 6.97 -14.34
CA PRO A 204 7.77 6.77 -15.07
C PRO A 204 7.95 6.09 -16.43
N ASP A 205 9.11 6.28 -17.08
CA ASP A 205 9.38 5.78 -18.42
C ASP A 205 10.05 4.40 -18.48
N SER A 206 10.09 3.67 -17.35
CA SER A 206 10.82 2.39 -17.25
C SER A 206 10.50 1.40 -18.37
N ALA A 207 9.22 1.16 -18.64
CA ALA A 207 8.80 0.23 -19.72
C ALA A 207 9.25 0.68 -21.10
N LYS A 208 9.17 2.00 -21.36
CA LYS A 208 9.59 2.59 -22.64
C LYS A 208 11.11 2.49 -22.81
N LEU A 209 11.87 2.81 -21.78
CA LEU A 209 13.32 2.71 -21.79
C LEU A 209 13.79 1.28 -22.04
N ILE A 210 13.20 0.30 -21.35
CA ILE A 210 13.51 -1.12 -21.56
C ILE A 210 13.24 -1.52 -23.02
N ALA A 211 12.08 -1.15 -23.57
CA ALA A 211 11.74 -1.45 -24.96
C ALA A 211 12.72 -0.80 -25.96
N GLN A 212 13.12 0.44 -25.73
CA GLN A 212 14.08 1.14 -26.57
C GLN A 212 15.46 0.46 -26.58
N GLU A 213 15.95 0.05 -25.41
CA GLU A 213 17.22 -0.66 -25.30
C GLU A 213 17.20 -2.02 -26.02
N VAL A 214 16.10 -2.79 -25.89
CA VAL A 214 15.93 -4.06 -26.60
C VAL A 214 15.95 -3.84 -28.11
N ILE A 215 15.22 -2.84 -28.62
CA ILE A 215 15.19 -2.50 -30.07
C ILE A 215 16.58 -2.06 -30.56
N ALA A 216 17.30 -1.26 -29.78
CA ALA A 216 18.65 -0.82 -30.11
C ALA A 216 19.61 -2.00 -30.27
N LEU A 217 19.52 -3.01 -29.38
CA LEU A 217 20.34 -4.22 -29.48
C LEU A 217 20.02 -5.06 -30.73
N THR A 218 18.78 -5.12 -31.17
CA THR A 218 18.38 -5.87 -32.37
C THR A 218 18.83 -5.19 -33.66
N ASN A 219 18.92 -3.86 -33.69
CA ASN A 219 19.35 -3.07 -34.85
C ASN A 219 20.88 -2.96 -34.96
N SER A 220 21.61 -3.42 -33.92
CA SER A 220 23.09 -3.37 -33.92
C SER A 220 23.76 -4.67 -34.41
N GLN A 221 22.95 -5.64 -34.86
CA GLN A 221 23.39 -6.88 -35.52
C GLN A 221 23.25 -6.76 -37.04
#